data_f37ec6a903c8fd3c418fc2868b098989
#
_entry.id   f37ec6a903c8fd3c418fc2868b098989
#
_cell.length_a   1.000
_cell.length_b   1.000
_cell.length_c   1.000
_cell.angle_alpha   90.00
_cell.angle_beta   90.00
_cell.angle_gamma   90.00
#
_symmetry.space_group_name_H-M   'P 1'
#
loop_
_entity.id
_entity.type
_entity.pdbx_description
1 polymer ?
#
loop_
_entity_poly.entity_id
_entity_poly.type
_entity_poly.pdbx_seq_one_letter_code
_entity_poly.pdbx_strand_id
1 'polypeptide(L)'
;MEQITHHPENTTPPPIDTLSSDECWVLLESESFGRLAVAAAGEIEIFPVNYAAYDGALYIRTAAGTKLAAVTISDRVALEVDRIAAPGARSVVVKGRAEVLESADDIAAAEEAGLRPWVASTKSRHIRIRPTEVTGRSLRFGPEPEAEPDVTC
;
A
#
# COMPACT_ATOMS: atom_id res chain seq x y z
N MET A 1 14.78 -5.64 53.20
CA MET A 1 14.81 -6.01 51.76
C MET A 1 13.48 -5.64 51.19
N GLU A 2 13.41 -4.50 50.51
CA GLU A 2 12.21 -4.12 49.76
C GLU A 2 12.20 -4.89 48.45
N GLN A 3 11.21 -5.75 48.28
CA GLN A 3 10.93 -6.34 46.98
C GLN A 3 10.23 -5.29 46.12
N ILE A 4 10.95 -4.77 45.13
CA ILE A 4 10.35 -3.95 44.10
C ILE A 4 9.50 -4.90 43.24
N THR A 5 8.20 -4.92 43.52
CA THR A 5 7.25 -5.56 42.62
C THR A 5 7.17 -4.69 41.37
N HIS A 6 7.86 -5.11 40.33
CA HIS A 6 7.61 -4.60 39.00
C HIS A 6 6.20 -5.05 38.64
N HIS A 7 5.25 -4.13 38.74
CA HIS A 7 4.00 -4.27 38.04
C HIS A 7 4.35 -4.11 36.54
N PRO A 8 4.09 -5.10 35.72
CA PRO A 8 4.17 -4.85 34.28
C PRO A 8 3.17 -3.74 33.99
N GLU A 9 3.69 -2.59 33.58
CA GLU A 9 2.85 -1.55 33.04
C GLU A 9 2.05 -2.17 31.91
N ASN A 10 0.76 -2.26 32.12
CA ASN A 10 -0.17 -2.79 31.13
C ASN A 10 -0.34 -1.73 30.05
N THR A 11 0.73 -1.52 29.27
CA THR A 11 0.72 -0.62 28.12
C THR A 11 -0.12 -1.27 27.02
N THR A 12 -1.41 -0.95 27.05
CA THR A 12 -2.28 -1.25 25.91
C THR A 12 -1.72 -0.55 24.67
N PRO A 13 -1.41 -1.27 23.58
CA PRO A 13 -0.93 -0.63 22.36
C PRO A 13 -1.90 0.46 21.91
N PRO A 14 -1.42 1.58 21.34
CA PRO A 14 -2.29 2.62 20.82
C PRO A 14 -3.21 2.04 19.72
N PRO A 15 -4.45 2.57 19.57
CA PRO A 15 -5.37 2.10 18.55
C PRO A 15 -4.87 2.33 17.12
N ILE A 16 -3.99 3.31 16.94
CA ILE A 16 -3.31 3.59 15.67
C ILE A 16 -1.83 3.71 15.95
N ASP A 17 -1.03 2.96 15.21
CA ASP A 17 0.43 3.00 15.31
C ASP A 17 1.05 3.07 13.92
N THR A 18 2.26 3.59 13.85
CA THR A 18 3.02 3.70 12.62
C THR A 18 3.80 2.41 12.36
N LEU A 19 3.73 1.90 11.14
CA LEU A 19 4.57 0.79 10.70
C LEU A 19 5.96 1.30 10.33
N SER A 20 6.97 0.50 10.64
CA SER A 20 8.33 0.73 10.14
C SER A 20 8.40 0.50 8.63
N SER A 21 9.47 0.98 8.00
CA SER A 21 9.70 0.73 6.57
C SER A 21 9.73 -0.77 6.25
N ASP A 22 10.42 -1.56 7.06
CA ASP A 22 10.49 -3.02 6.86
C ASP A 22 9.13 -3.69 6.98
N GLU A 23 8.32 -3.28 7.96
CA GLU A 23 6.96 -3.78 8.14
C GLU A 23 6.06 -3.42 6.95
N CYS A 24 6.22 -2.22 6.39
CA CYS A 24 5.50 -1.81 5.18
C CYS A 24 5.84 -2.74 4.01
N TRP A 25 7.12 -3.02 3.77
CA TRP A 25 7.54 -3.88 2.67
C TRP A 25 7.12 -5.33 2.86
N VAL A 26 7.13 -5.84 4.10
CA VAL A 26 6.58 -7.18 4.41
C VAL A 26 5.11 -7.26 4.00
N LEU A 27 4.31 -6.24 4.28
CA LEU A 27 2.92 -6.22 3.85
C LEU A 27 2.80 -6.16 2.32
N LEU A 28 3.55 -5.28 1.68
CA LEU A 28 3.53 -5.13 0.23
C LEU A 28 3.91 -6.43 -0.50
N GLU A 29 4.91 -7.14 -0.01
CA GLU A 29 5.37 -8.41 -0.58
C GLU A 29 4.40 -9.55 -0.32
N SER A 30 3.62 -9.49 0.75
CA SER A 30 2.68 -10.55 1.12
C SER A 30 1.32 -10.42 0.45
N GLU A 31 0.96 -9.25 -0.02
CA GLU A 31 -0.30 -8.98 -0.71
C GLU A 31 -0.10 -8.89 -2.22
N SER A 32 -1.18 -8.99 -2.98
CA SER A 32 -1.15 -8.94 -4.44
C SER A 32 -2.21 -8.03 -5.06
N PHE A 33 -3.00 -7.38 -4.22
CA PHE A 33 -4.12 -6.54 -4.65
C PHE A 33 -4.12 -5.22 -3.90
N GLY A 34 -4.36 -4.15 -4.62
CA GLY A 34 -4.43 -2.81 -4.05
C GLY A 34 -5.23 -1.85 -4.90
N ARG A 35 -5.15 -0.58 -4.55
CA ARG A 35 -5.86 0.51 -5.23
C ARG A 35 -4.86 1.55 -5.69
N LEU A 36 -4.86 1.77 -7.00
CA LEU A 36 -3.99 2.76 -7.64
C LEU A 36 -4.76 4.05 -7.83
N ALA A 37 -4.26 5.12 -7.22
CA ALA A 37 -4.78 6.48 -7.39
C ALA A 37 -3.91 7.23 -8.40
N VAL A 38 -4.55 7.86 -9.38
CA VAL A 38 -3.90 8.63 -10.44
C VAL A 38 -4.61 9.95 -10.57
N ALA A 39 -3.85 11.03 -10.75
CA ALA A 39 -4.39 12.34 -11.10
C ALA A 39 -4.17 12.59 -12.59
N ALA A 40 -5.24 12.83 -13.33
CA ALA A 40 -5.18 13.12 -14.74
C ALA A 40 -6.20 14.21 -15.12
N ALA A 41 -5.75 15.25 -15.80
CA ALA A 41 -6.59 16.36 -16.27
C ALA A 41 -7.45 17.00 -15.15
N GLY A 42 -6.90 17.15 -13.94
CA GLY A 42 -7.61 17.71 -12.79
C GLY A 42 -8.56 16.75 -12.09
N GLU A 43 -8.66 15.52 -12.57
CA GLU A 43 -9.49 14.48 -11.99
C GLU A 43 -8.63 13.46 -11.25
N ILE A 44 -9.13 12.95 -10.12
CA ILE A 44 -8.51 11.86 -9.39
C ILE A 44 -9.29 10.59 -9.69
N GLU A 45 -8.60 9.56 -10.16
CA GLU A 45 -9.20 8.27 -10.45
C GLU A 45 -8.56 7.19 -9.58
N ILE A 46 -9.35 6.21 -9.17
CA ILE A 46 -8.91 5.08 -8.37
C ILE A 46 -9.25 3.79 -9.10
N PHE A 47 -8.27 2.91 -9.23
CA PHE A 47 -8.42 1.63 -9.91
C PHE A 47 -8.02 0.49 -8.98
N PRO A 48 -8.83 -0.58 -8.88
CA PRO A 48 -8.37 -1.83 -8.31
C PRO A 48 -7.30 -2.44 -9.22
N VAL A 49 -6.19 -2.84 -8.64
CA VAL A 49 -5.06 -3.38 -9.41
C VAL A 49 -4.48 -4.62 -8.74
N ASN A 50 -4.03 -5.55 -9.57
CA ASN A 50 -3.15 -6.61 -9.18
C ASN A 50 -1.71 -6.11 -9.33
N TYR A 51 -0.86 -6.36 -8.33
CA TYR A 51 0.52 -5.91 -8.34
C TYR A 51 1.46 -6.98 -7.79
N ALA A 52 2.74 -6.79 -8.01
CA ALA A 52 3.80 -7.53 -7.35
C ALA A 52 4.89 -6.57 -6.88
N ALA A 53 5.41 -6.80 -5.69
CA ALA A 53 6.54 -6.07 -5.15
C ALA A 53 7.82 -6.88 -5.39
N TYR A 54 8.82 -6.25 -5.98
CA TYR A 54 10.09 -6.88 -6.27
C TYR A 54 11.20 -5.84 -6.32
N ASP A 55 12.31 -6.13 -5.64
CA ASP A 55 13.52 -5.31 -5.64
C ASP A 55 13.26 -3.80 -5.41
N GLY A 56 12.43 -3.50 -4.41
CA GLY A 56 12.14 -2.13 -4.01
C GLY A 56 11.22 -1.36 -4.97
N ALA A 57 10.57 -2.03 -5.90
CA ALA A 57 9.62 -1.45 -6.84
C ALA A 57 8.31 -2.24 -6.85
N LEU A 58 7.27 -1.64 -7.40
CA LEU A 58 5.97 -2.26 -7.57
C LEU A 58 5.66 -2.37 -9.06
N TYR A 59 5.16 -3.51 -9.46
CA TYR A 59 4.84 -3.80 -10.86
C TYR A 59 3.37 -4.08 -11.03
N ILE A 60 2.77 -3.49 -12.05
CA ILE A 60 1.37 -3.65 -12.40
C ILE A 60 1.29 -4.08 -13.86
N ARG A 61 0.46 -5.08 -14.13
CA ARG A 61 0.13 -5.49 -15.49
C ARG A 61 -1.29 -5.04 -15.80
N THR A 62 -1.47 -4.36 -16.91
CA THR A 62 -2.77 -3.84 -17.34
C THR A 62 -2.94 -3.97 -18.84
N ALA A 63 -4.19 -4.05 -19.29
CA ALA A 63 -4.51 -3.88 -20.70
C ALA A 63 -4.42 -2.41 -21.10
N ALA A 64 -4.24 -2.13 -22.38
CA ALA A 64 -4.30 -0.77 -22.90
C ALA A 64 -5.67 -0.15 -22.61
N GLY A 65 -5.70 1.08 -22.09
CA GLY A 65 -6.94 1.77 -21.75
C GLY A 65 -6.69 3.04 -20.94
N THR A 66 -7.74 3.53 -20.29
CA THR A 66 -7.75 4.79 -19.54
C THR A 66 -6.65 4.89 -18.47
N LYS A 67 -6.39 3.80 -17.74
CA LYS A 67 -5.35 3.75 -16.71
C LYS A 67 -3.97 4.06 -17.31
N LEU A 68 -3.65 3.44 -18.43
CA LEU A 68 -2.38 3.65 -19.12
C LEU A 68 -2.27 5.10 -19.62
N ALA A 69 -3.35 5.64 -20.17
CA ALA A 69 -3.40 7.03 -20.61
C ALA A 69 -3.20 8.00 -19.42
N ALA A 70 -3.83 7.72 -18.28
CA ALA A 70 -3.69 8.53 -17.09
C ALA A 70 -2.25 8.56 -16.58
N VAL A 71 -1.56 7.41 -16.56
CA VAL A 71 -0.14 7.31 -16.19
C VAL A 71 0.76 8.06 -17.15
N THR A 72 0.43 8.05 -18.43
CA THR A 72 1.20 8.79 -19.46
C THR A 72 1.07 10.32 -19.28
N ILE A 73 -0.11 10.79 -18.84
CA ILE A 73 -0.35 12.22 -18.60
C ILE A 73 0.31 12.65 -17.26
N SER A 74 0.20 11.83 -16.24
CA SER A 74 0.76 12.10 -14.91
C SER A 74 1.54 10.89 -14.43
N ASP A 75 2.84 11.08 -14.19
CA ASP A 75 3.70 10.03 -13.68
C ASP A 75 3.59 9.83 -12.15
N ARG A 76 2.90 10.73 -11.46
CA ARG A 76 2.69 10.66 -10.01
C ARG A 76 1.49 9.82 -9.66
N VAL A 77 1.72 8.80 -8.85
CA VAL A 77 0.70 7.86 -8.43
C VAL A 77 0.81 7.55 -6.94
N ALA A 78 -0.26 7.02 -6.39
CA ALA A 78 -0.25 6.42 -5.06
C ALA A 78 -0.91 5.03 -5.14
N LEU A 79 -0.28 4.04 -4.53
CA LEU A 79 -0.85 2.71 -4.38
C LEU A 79 -1.12 2.45 -2.90
N GLU A 80 -2.36 2.10 -2.57
CA GLU A 80 -2.76 1.70 -1.23
C GLU A 80 -2.98 0.20 -1.20
N VAL A 81 -2.44 -0.44 -0.17
CA VAL A 81 -2.60 -1.88 0.08
C VAL A 81 -2.96 -2.06 1.54
N ASP A 82 -3.96 -2.88 1.83
CA ASP A 82 -4.36 -3.17 3.19
C ASP A 82 -4.56 -4.66 3.43
N ARG A 83 -4.50 -5.02 4.70
CA ARG A 83 -4.89 -6.32 5.21
C ARG A 83 -5.77 -6.13 6.43
N ILE A 84 -6.99 -6.61 6.34
CA ILE A 84 -7.94 -6.58 7.44
C ILE A 84 -8.00 -8.00 8.03
N ALA A 85 -7.56 -8.12 9.28
CA ALA A 85 -7.58 -9.39 10.00
C ALA A 85 -7.78 -9.08 11.49
N ALA A 86 -8.93 -9.48 12.05
CA ALA A 86 -9.21 -9.24 13.45
C ALA A 86 -8.02 -9.68 14.34
N PRO A 87 -7.59 -8.88 15.33
CA PRO A 87 -8.32 -7.75 15.90
C PRO A 87 -8.01 -6.39 15.26
N GLY A 88 -7.47 -6.32 14.06
CA GLY A 88 -7.11 -5.05 13.46
C GLY A 88 -6.90 -5.09 11.97
N ALA A 89 -6.23 -4.06 11.47
CA ALA A 89 -5.85 -3.93 10.08
C ALA A 89 -4.48 -3.27 9.96
N ARG A 90 -3.83 -3.51 8.85
CA ARG A 90 -2.64 -2.78 8.44
C ARG A 90 -2.88 -2.18 7.07
N SER A 91 -2.42 -0.96 6.87
CA SER A 91 -2.54 -0.25 5.60
C SER A 91 -1.21 0.40 5.26
N VAL A 92 -0.82 0.28 4.00
CA VAL A 92 0.40 0.90 3.47
C VAL A 92 0.03 1.74 2.27
N VAL A 93 0.56 2.95 2.22
CA VAL A 93 0.45 3.85 1.06
C VAL A 93 1.83 4.06 0.47
N VAL A 94 1.95 3.74 -0.81
CA VAL A 94 3.17 3.98 -1.59
C VAL A 94 2.89 5.14 -2.53
N LYS A 95 3.59 6.25 -2.33
CA LYS A 95 3.63 7.34 -3.30
C LYS A 95 4.86 7.18 -4.17
N GLY A 96 4.73 7.41 -5.43
CA GLY A 96 5.86 7.24 -6.32
C GLY A 96 5.59 7.72 -7.73
N ARG A 97 6.53 7.36 -8.59
CA ARG A 97 6.46 7.65 -10.01
C ARG A 97 6.19 6.38 -10.79
N ALA A 98 5.24 6.46 -11.70
CA ALA A 98 4.88 5.36 -12.58
C ALA A 98 5.51 5.57 -13.95
N GLU A 99 5.97 4.50 -14.55
CA GLU A 99 6.49 4.47 -15.90
C GLU A 99 5.95 3.23 -16.63
N VAL A 100 5.63 3.42 -17.91
CA VAL A 100 5.28 2.30 -18.79
C VAL A 100 6.56 1.66 -19.28
N LEU A 101 6.70 0.36 -19.07
CA LEU A 101 7.89 -0.37 -19.46
C LEU A 101 7.81 -0.77 -20.94
N GLU A 102 8.84 -0.44 -21.70
CA GLU A 102 8.90 -0.70 -23.14
C GLU A 102 10.11 -1.57 -23.51
N SER A 103 11.22 -1.49 -22.76
CA SER A 103 12.41 -2.28 -23.04
C SER A 103 12.23 -3.75 -22.67
N ALA A 104 12.89 -4.64 -23.40
CA ALA A 104 12.87 -6.08 -23.11
C ALA A 104 13.43 -6.38 -21.72
N ASP A 105 14.47 -5.68 -21.28
CA ASP A 105 15.07 -5.87 -19.97
C ASP A 105 14.12 -5.46 -18.85
N ASP A 106 13.42 -4.35 -18.99
CA ASP A 106 12.44 -3.87 -18.01
C ASP A 106 11.23 -4.79 -17.93
N ILE A 107 10.75 -5.29 -19.07
CA ILE A 107 9.64 -6.24 -19.13
C ILE A 107 10.06 -7.57 -18.49
N ALA A 108 11.29 -8.03 -18.70
CA ALA A 108 11.81 -9.22 -18.05
C ALA A 108 11.86 -9.07 -16.53
N ALA A 109 12.25 -7.90 -16.02
CA ALA A 109 12.23 -7.60 -14.59
C ALA A 109 10.80 -7.66 -14.02
N ALA A 110 9.82 -7.15 -14.74
CA ALA A 110 8.42 -7.22 -14.35
C ALA A 110 7.91 -8.68 -14.32
N GLU A 111 8.32 -9.50 -15.26
CA GLU A 111 7.98 -10.93 -15.29
C GLU A 111 8.60 -11.69 -14.12
N GLU A 112 9.84 -11.38 -13.75
CA GLU A 112 10.50 -11.96 -12.57
C GLU A 112 9.80 -11.60 -11.26
N ALA A 113 9.13 -10.46 -11.18
CA ALA A 113 8.32 -10.07 -10.04
C ALA A 113 7.14 -11.02 -9.78
N GLY A 114 6.81 -11.87 -10.74
CA GLY A 114 5.80 -12.92 -10.58
C GLY A 114 4.37 -12.43 -10.71
N LEU A 115 4.14 -11.36 -11.46
CA LEU A 115 2.80 -10.84 -11.73
C LEU A 115 1.95 -11.89 -12.46
N ARG A 116 0.84 -12.24 -11.84
CA ARG A 116 -0.19 -13.09 -12.47
C ARG A 116 -1.41 -12.24 -12.82
N PRO A 117 -1.83 -12.19 -14.10
CA PRO A 117 -3.02 -11.45 -14.46
C PRO A 117 -4.26 -12.12 -13.88
N TRP A 118 -5.15 -11.32 -13.29
CA TRP A 118 -6.45 -11.79 -12.83
C TRP A 118 -7.42 -11.99 -14.01
N VAL A 119 -7.19 -11.26 -15.09
CA VAL A 119 -8.00 -11.34 -16.30
C VAL A 119 -7.09 -11.75 -17.45
N ALA A 120 -7.46 -12.79 -18.19
CA ALA A 120 -6.75 -13.19 -19.39
C ALA A 120 -6.89 -12.09 -20.44
N SER A 121 -5.77 -11.45 -20.77
CA SER A 121 -5.71 -10.43 -21.83
C SER A 121 -4.52 -10.71 -22.73
N THR A 122 -4.75 -10.65 -24.04
CA THR A 122 -3.70 -10.83 -25.04
C THR A 122 -2.85 -9.57 -25.23
N LYS A 123 -3.34 -8.41 -24.76
CA LYS A 123 -2.62 -7.13 -24.83
C LYS A 123 -2.31 -6.66 -23.42
N SER A 124 -1.10 -6.90 -22.97
CA SER A 124 -0.64 -6.46 -21.66
C SER A 124 0.41 -5.37 -21.77
N ARG A 125 0.32 -4.42 -20.86
CA ARG A 125 1.32 -3.40 -20.60
C ARG A 125 1.81 -3.55 -19.18
N HIS A 126 3.09 -3.33 -18.97
CA HIS A 126 3.71 -3.37 -17.66
C HIS A 126 3.99 -1.94 -17.21
N ILE A 127 3.61 -1.66 -15.97
CA ILE A 127 3.87 -0.37 -15.31
C ILE A 127 4.74 -0.67 -14.10
N ARG A 128 5.81 0.12 -13.94
CA ARG A 128 6.65 0.08 -12.74
C ARG A 128 6.42 1.35 -11.93
N ILE A 129 6.20 1.17 -10.64
CA ILE A 129 6.12 2.28 -9.69
C ILE A 129 7.44 2.28 -8.91
N ARG A 130 8.16 3.40 -8.99
CA ARG A 130 9.34 3.67 -8.18
C ARG A 130 8.90 4.48 -6.97
N PRO A 131 8.94 3.90 -5.76
CA PRO A 131 8.50 4.61 -4.57
C PRO A 131 9.38 5.82 -4.27
N THR A 132 8.73 6.92 -3.90
CA THR A 132 9.36 8.11 -3.31
C THR A 132 9.07 8.23 -1.84
N GLU A 133 7.94 7.66 -1.39
CA GLU A 133 7.54 7.64 0.01
C GLU A 133 6.70 6.39 0.28
N VAL A 134 7.02 5.68 1.34
CA VAL A 134 6.25 4.52 1.81
C VAL A 134 5.89 4.76 3.26
N THR A 135 4.59 4.77 3.54
CA THR A 135 4.06 4.96 4.88
C THR A 135 3.07 3.88 5.22
N GLY A 136 3.00 3.48 6.47
CA GLY A 136 2.07 2.46 6.91
C GLY A 136 1.53 2.70 8.30
N ARG A 137 0.35 2.16 8.55
CA ARG A 137 -0.35 2.23 9.83
C ARG A 137 -0.88 0.87 10.23
N SER A 138 -0.82 0.61 11.52
CA SER A 138 -1.50 -0.50 12.18
C SER A 138 -2.71 0.07 12.91
N LEU A 139 -3.86 -0.54 12.68
CA LEU A 139 -5.13 -0.16 13.28
C LEU A 139 -5.59 -1.31 14.17
N ARG A 140 -6.02 -0.98 15.39
CA ARG A 140 -6.58 -1.96 16.31
C ARG A 140 -8.07 -1.68 16.49
N PHE A 141 -8.90 -2.68 16.22
CA PHE A 141 -10.33 -2.58 16.44
C PHE A 141 -10.64 -2.66 17.93
N GLY A 142 -11.60 -1.86 18.37
CA GLY A 142 -12.04 -1.82 19.74
C GLY A 142 -13.25 -0.93 19.89
N PRO A 143 -13.89 -0.92 21.07
CA PRO A 143 -14.99 0.00 21.34
C PRO A 143 -14.50 1.43 21.30
N GLU A 144 -15.38 2.33 20.92
CA GLU A 144 -15.11 3.77 21.01
C GLU A 144 -14.76 4.13 22.47
N PRO A 145 -13.66 4.86 22.70
CA PRO A 145 -13.34 5.30 24.06
C PRO A 145 -14.46 6.18 24.57
N GLU A 146 -14.82 5.98 25.86
CA GLU A 146 -15.80 6.85 26.52
C GLU A 146 -15.34 8.30 26.42
N ALA A 147 -16.22 9.17 25.93
CA ALA A 147 -15.97 10.59 25.90
C ALA A 147 -15.67 11.05 27.33
N GLU A 148 -14.54 11.74 27.54
CA GLU A 148 -14.26 12.36 28.81
C GLU A 148 -15.44 13.28 29.15
N PRO A 149 -16.00 13.22 30.38
CA PRO A 149 -17.08 14.11 30.75
C PRO A 149 -16.59 15.55 30.60
N ASP A 150 -17.35 16.34 29.87
CA ASP A 150 -17.11 17.76 29.74
C ASP A 150 -17.05 18.36 31.16
N VAL A 151 -15.83 18.68 31.58
CA VAL A 151 -15.64 19.41 32.81
C VAL A 151 -15.96 20.89 32.52
N THR A 152 -17.23 21.16 32.37
CA THR A 152 -17.69 22.54 32.38
C THR A 152 -17.48 23.11 33.77
N CYS A 153 -16.50 23.97 33.88
CA CYS A 153 -16.37 24.83 35.06
C CYS A 153 -17.51 25.86 35.09
#